data_622f4d0a9eb7a90c06ee0945eb2b6417
#
_entry.id   622f4d0a9eb7a90c06ee0945eb2b6417
#
_cell.length_a   1.000
_cell.length_b   1.000
_cell.length_c   1.000
_cell.angle_alpha   90.00
_cell.angle_beta   90.00
_cell.angle_gamma   90.00
#
_symmetry.space_group_name_H-M   'P 1'
#
loop_
_entity.id
_entity.type
_entity.pdbx_description
1 polymer ?
#
loop_
_entity_poly.entity_id
_entity_poly.type
_entity_poly.pdbx_seq_one_letter_code
_entity_poly.pdbx_strand_id
1 'polypeptide(L)'
;MNIPQIRRLAVLRILTIATMACMGSQATAQTADNKVPVAPASLPGDGLHRFDFFYAGEAKSRNMYIIKGGQVAWSYIDTTGRGEISDAILMRNGDILFAHQYGVTLINKDKKVLWKYDAPEGFETHTAQPVGKDHVVLVQNGKPAKVFVYNIKTNKAVKEFELPFKSGTHGQIRHARLTAEGTLLVAHMDLGKVNEYDLNGKLLSSIDVPSVWSAVPLKNGNLLTASNRNIVTEITRTGKVVWDYPLAGANGYKITNPQIAVRLPNGNTLINNWFNQWSDKLDVNNAPVQAIEVTPDKKIVWALRSWSAPDLGPSTTIQLLDDPNNTYETVHFGDIK
;
A
#
# COMPACT_ATOMS: atom_id res chain seq x y z
N MET A 1 -26.11 34.19 74.82
CA MET A 1 -26.50 32.88 74.26
C MET A 1 -25.22 32.14 73.91
N ASN A 2 -25.01 31.04 74.58
CA ASN A 2 -23.73 30.31 74.67
C ASN A 2 -23.40 29.53 73.41
N ILE A 3 -22.17 29.65 72.96
CA ILE A 3 -21.55 28.78 71.93
C ILE A 3 -20.64 27.80 72.65
N PRO A 4 -20.81 26.50 72.57
CA PRO A 4 -19.86 25.54 73.23
C PRO A 4 -18.65 25.32 72.31
N GLN A 5 -17.50 25.39 72.89
CA GLN A 5 -16.20 25.04 72.37
C GLN A 5 -16.07 23.51 72.22
N ILE A 6 -15.72 23.04 71.04
CA ILE A 6 -15.37 21.64 70.79
C ILE A 6 -13.85 21.49 70.86
N ARG A 7 -13.42 20.68 71.85
CA ARG A 7 -12.01 20.29 72.09
C ARG A 7 -11.48 19.45 70.93
N ARG A 8 -10.33 19.85 70.41
CA ARG A 8 -9.54 19.02 69.48
C ARG A 8 -8.81 17.94 70.22
N LEU A 9 -9.11 16.67 69.96
CA LEU A 9 -8.30 15.51 70.34
C LEU A 9 -7.22 15.31 69.25
N ALA A 10 -5.95 15.40 69.68
CA ALA A 10 -4.80 15.05 68.86
C ALA A 10 -4.65 13.53 68.83
N VAL A 11 -4.81 12.89 67.73
CA VAL A 11 -4.48 11.47 67.54
C VAL A 11 -3.07 11.38 66.98
N LEU A 12 -2.15 10.93 67.77
CA LEU A 12 -0.77 10.63 67.42
C LEU A 12 -0.79 9.32 66.56
N ARG A 13 -0.57 9.43 65.26
CA ARG A 13 -0.34 8.25 64.43
C ARG A 13 1.16 7.99 64.32
N ILE A 14 1.57 6.88 64.92
CA ILE A 14 2.92 6.31 64.79
C ILE A 14 3.04 5.80 63.33
N LEU A 15 3.96 6.40 62.57
CA LEU A 15 4.26 5.99 61.20
C LEU A 15 5.38 4.94 61.24
N THR A 16 5.03 3.68 61.11
CA THR A 16 6.00 2.58 60.93
C THR A 16 6.49 2.62 59.49
N ILE A 17 7.73 3.03 59.25
CA ILE A 17 8.37 2.99 57.93
C ILE A 17 8.84 1.55 57.72
N ALA A 18 8.13 0.81 56.89
CA ALA A 18 8.61 -0.44 56.33
C ALA A 18 9.49 -0.12 55.10
N THR A 19 10.78 -0.25 55.25
CA THR A 19 11.73 -0.20 54.14
C THR A 19 11.58 -1.47 53.32
N MET A 20 10.82 -1.37 52.25
CA MET A 20 10.78 -2.38 51.17
C MET A 20 12.00 -2.16 50.30
N ALA A 21 13.00 -3.03 50.40
CA ALA A 21 14.11 -3.09 49.45
C ALA A 21 13.55 -3.54 48.07
N CYS A 22 13.35 -2.58 47.15
CA CYS A 22 13.14 -2.88 45.75
C CYS A 22 14.46 -3.45 45.19
N MET A 23 14.57 -4.77 45.08
CA MET A 23 15.52 -5.39 44.18
C MET A 23 15.07 -5.05 42.76
N GLY A 24 15.60 -3.97 42.21
CA GLY A 24 15.47 -3.65 40.79
C GLY A 24 16.16 -4.72 39.97
N SER A 25 15.37 -5.62 39.39
CA SER A 25 15.83 -6.40 38.24
C SER A 25 16.14 -5.38 37.14
N GLN A 26 17.42 -5.08 36.95
CA GLN A 26 17.88 -4.43 35.73
C GLN A 26 17.66 -5.45 34.61
N ALA A 27 16.52 -5.34 33.91
CA ALA A 27 16.37 -5.90 32.60
C ALA A 27 17.42 -5.20 31.72
N THR A 28 18.56 -5.86 31.49
CA THR A 28 19.48 -5.49 30.43
C THR A 28 18.66 -5.54 29.16
N ALA A 29 18.26 -4.38 28.67
CA ALA A 29 17.78 -4.24 27.30
C ALA A 29 18.92 -4.75 26.42
N GLN A 30 18.82 -5.99 25.97
CA GLN A 30 19.62 -6.51 24.89
C GLN A 30 19.26 -5.60 23.71
N THR A 31 20.12 -4.62 23.43
CA THR A 31 20.10 -3.92 22.15
C THR A 31 20.34 -5.00 21.11
N ALA A 32 19.25 -5.52 20.54
CA ALA A 32 19.32 -6.33 19.36
C ALA A 32 20.15 -5.49 18.37
N ASP A 33 21.32 -6.01 18.03
CA ASP A 33 22.21 -5.41 17.05
C ASP A 33 21.41 -5.43 15.74
N ASN A 34 20.71 -4.33 15.48
CA ASN A 34 19.88 -4.13 14.28
C ASN A 34 20.80 -3.93 13.07
N LYS A 35 21.74 -4.84 12.89
CA LYS A 35 22.46 -4.97 11.63
C LYS A 35 21.43 -5.36 10.58
N VAL A 36 21.03 -4.38 9.80
CA VAL A 36 20.24 -4.65 8.59
C VAL A 36 21.02 -5.71 7.80
N PRO A 37 20.42 -6.88 7.51
CA PRO A 37 21.12 -7.92 6.80
C PRO A 37 21.68 -7.37 5.49
N VAL A 38 22.97 -7.55 5.24
CA VAL A 38 23.56 -7.16 3.96
C VAL A 38 22.95 -8.05 2.89
N ALA A 39 22.39 -7.42 1.86
CA ALA A 39 21.84 -8.17 0.73
C ALA A 39 22.91 -9.10 0.14
N PRO A 40 22.57 -10.33 -0.28
CA PRO A 40 23.51 -11.24 -0.92
C PRO A 40 24.26 -10.57 -2.07
N ALA A 41 25.51 -10.93 -2.30
CA ALA A 41 26.32 -10.40 -3.41
C ALA A 41 25.69 -10.68 -4.77
N SER A 42 24.93 -11.78 -4.90
CA SER A 42 24.11 -12.11 -6.07
C SER A 42 22.65 -12.19 -5.66
N LEU A 43 21.78 -11.45 -6.36
CA LEU A 43 20.33 -11.56 -6.19
C LEU A 43 19.81 -12.77 -6.96
N PRO A 44 18.79 -13.50 -6.45
CA PRO A 44 18.07 -14.47 -7.26
C PRO A 44 17.38 -13.75 -8.42
N GLY A 45 17.72 -14.12 -9.66
CA GLY A 45 17.26 -13.43 -10.86
C GLY A 45 18.18 -12.30 -11.29
N ASP A 46 17.88 -11.70 -12.40
CA ASP A 46 18.71 -10.72 -13.13
C ASP A 46 18.23 -9.27 -12.97
N GLY A 47 17.49 -8.98 -11.89
CA GLY A 47 17.01 -7.61 -11.64
C GLY A 47 16.13 -7.10 -12.78
N LEU A 48 16.60 -6.09 -13.50
CA LEU A 48 15.86 -5.46 -14.60
C LEU A 48 15.60 -6.38 -15.80
N HIS A 49 16.42 -7.43 -16.01
CA HIS A 49 16.35 -8.29 -17.18
C HIS A 49 15.39 -9.47 -17.04
N ARG A 50 14.84 -9.70 -15.85
CA ARG A 50 14.01 -10.89 -15.60
C ARG A 50 12.65 -10.82 -16.28
N PHE A 51 12.04 -9.63 -16.29
CA PHE A 51 10.70 -9.41 -16.80
C PHE A 51 10.65 -8.12 -17.62
N ASP A 52 9.72 -8.06 -18.57
CA ASP A 52 9.22 -6.80 -19.09
C ASP A 52 8.12 -6.30 -18.13
N PHE A 53 8.18 -5.06 -17.69
CA PHE A 53 7.22 -4.55 -16.72
C PHE A 53 6.98 -3.04 -16.83
N PHE A 54 5.79 -2.63 -16.41
CA PHE A 54 5.49 -1.25 -16.07
C PHE A 54 5.75 -1.03 -14.59
N TYR A 55 6.30 0.12 -14.26
CA TYR A 55 6.69 0.51 -12.91
C TYR A 55 6.22 1.91 -12.60
N ALA A 56 5.64 2.13 -11.41
CA ALA A 56 5.41 3.43 -10.83
C ALA A 56 6.08 3.53 -9.46
N GLY A 57 6.74 4.66 -9.22
CA GLY A 57 7.51 4.91 -8.00
C GLY A 57 6.97 6.13 -7.25
N GLU A 58 6.93 6.00 -5.92
CA GLU A 58 6.69 7.09 -5.00
C GLU A 58 8.01 7.74 -4.60
N ALA A 59 8.53 8.61 -5.47
CA ALA A 59 9.75 9.35 -5.23
C ALA A 59 9.45 10.85 -5.06
N LYS A 60 10.48 11.64 -4.76
CA LYS A 60 10.39 13.12 -4.75
C LYS A 60 9.99 13.69 -6.11
N SER A 61 10.31 12.98 -7.19
CA SER A 61 9.74 13.17 -8.52
C SER A 61 8.75 12.05 -8.81
N ARG A 62 7.67 12.37 -9.52
CA ARG A 62 6.66 11.38 -9.93
C ARG A 62 7.16 10.62 -11.14
N ASN A 63 7.62 9.40 -10.94
CA ASN A 63 8.30 8.60 -11.95
C ASN A 63 7.49 7.35 -12.33
N MET A 64 7.34 7.12 -13.63
CA MET A 64 6.83 5.87 -14.17
C MET A 64 7.73 5.41 -15.32
N TYR A 65 7.88 4.10 -15.47
CA TYR A 65 8.74 3.50 -16.48
C TYR A 65 8.07 2.28 -17.12
N ILE A 66 8.37 2.04 -18.38
CA ILE A 66 8.21 0.73 -19.01
C ILE A 66 9.62 0.19 -19.25
N ILE A 67 9.92 -0.94 -18.64
CA ILE A 67 11.18 -1.66 -18.80
C ILE A 67 10.93 -2.82 -19.75
N LYS A 68 11.79 -2.94 -20.78
CA LYS A 68 11.80 -4.04 -21.72
C LYS A 68 13.21 -4.53 -21.96
N GLY A 69 13.42 -5.85 -21.83
CA GLY A 69 14.74 -6.44 -21.96
C GLY A 69 15.79 -5.78 -21.04
N GLY A 70 15.37 -5.34 -19.85
CA GLY A 70 16.23 -4.66 -18.89
C GLY A 70 16.53 -3.19 -19.19
N GLN A 71 15.93 -2.60 -20.23
CA GLN A 71 16.18 -1.22 -20.65
C GLN A 71 14.91 -0.37 -20.50
N VAL A 72 15.09 0.94 -20.28
CA VAL A 72 13.98 1.90 -20.26
C VAL A 72 13.46 2.08 -21.69
N ALA A 73 12.30 1.50 -21.97
CA ALA A 73 11.62 1.66 -23.26
C ALA A 73 10.71 2.91 -23.29
N TRP A 74 10.19 3.31 -22.13
CA TRP A 74 9.39 4.51 -21.96
C TRP A 74 9.55 5.04 -20.52
N SER A 75 9.48 6.35 -20.36
CA SER A 75 9.52 6.97 -19.03
C SER A 75 8.57 8.18 -18.95
N TYR A 76 8.01 8.39 -17.79
CA TYR A 76 7.35 9.63 -17.40
C TYR A 76 8.04 10.14 -16.13
N ILE A 77 8.56 11.36 -16.18
CA ILE A 77 9.25 11.98 -15.07
C ILE A 77 8.69 13.39 -14.91
N ASP A 78 8.05 13.64 -13.77
CA ASP A 78 7.49 14.93 -13.44
C ASP A 78 8.12 15.45 -12.15
N THR A 79 9.09 16.34 -12.32
CA THR A 79 9.81 16.99 -11.21
C THR A 79 9.08 18.22 -10.67
N THR A 80 8.04 18.69 -11.36
CA THR A 80 7.28 19.90 -11.00
C THR A 80 5.99 19.59 -10.28
N GLY A 81 5.50 18.36 -10.42
CA GLY A 81 4.27 17.89 -9.80
C GLY A 81 4.38 17.82 -8.29
N ARG A 82 3.25 18.04 -7.62
CA ARG A 82 3.12 17.89 -6.17
C ARG A 82 2.55 16.52 -5.86
N GLY A 83 2.97 15.97 -4.71
CA GLY A 83 2.49 14.68 -4.22
C GLY A 83 3.22 13.49 -4.81
N GLU A 84 2.77 12.33 -4.43
CA GLU A 84 3.36 11.02 -4.72
C GLU A 84 2.48 10.23 -5.70
N ILE A 85 3.06 9.41 -6.58
CA ILE A 85 2.27 8.41 -7.30
C ILE A 85 2.07 7.23 -6.36
N SER A 86 0.83 7.03 -5.93
CA SER A 86 0.49 5.95 -4.99
C SER A 86 -0.08 4.71 -5.69
N ASP A 87 -0.60 4.87 -6.90
CA ASP A 87 -1.21 3.79 -7.68
C ASP A 87 -1.16 4.13 -9.17
N ALA A 88 -0.85 3.16 -10.02
CA ALA A 88 -0.83 3.38 -11.46
C ALA A 88 -1.18 2.09 -12.21
N ILE A 89 -1.84 2.25 -13.36
CA ILE A 89 -2.28 1.14 -14.20
C ILE A 89 -1.96 1.45 -15.65
N LEU A 90 -1.13 0.62 -16.27
CA LEU A 90 -0.93 0.62 -17.72
C LEU A 90 -2.04 -0.19 -18.37
N MET A 91 -2.82 0.44 -19.24
CA MET A 91 -3.90 -0.18 -19.98
C MET A 91 -3.39 -0.82 -21.28
N ARG A 92 -4.16 -1.75 -21.85
CA ARG A 92 -3.79 -2.48 -23.07
C ARG A 92 -3.59 -1.56 -24.30
N ASN A 93 -4.27 -0.43 -24.34
CA ASN A 93 -4.11 0.55 -25.42
C ASN A 93 -2.86 1.45 -25.23
N GLY A 94 -2.10 1.25 -24.17
CA GLY A 94 -0.92 2.03 -23.82
C GLY A 94 -1.20 3.29 -23.01
N ASP A 95 -2.46 3.58 -22.69
CA ASP A 95 -2.80 4.67 -21.79
C ASP A 95 -2.46 4.29 -20.34
N ILE A 96 -2.19 5.29 -19.50
CA ILE A 96 -1.82 5.09 -18.10
C ILE A 96 -2.75 5.93 -17.22
N LEU A 97 -3.47 5.26 -16.33
CA LEU A 97 -4.23 5.88 -15.26
C LEU A 97 -3.38 5.85 -13.97
N PHE A 98 -3.20 6.98 -13.32
CA PHE A 98 -2.46 7.02 -12.06
C PHE A 98 -3.08 7.97 -11.05
N ALA A 99 -3.08 7.55 -9.79
CA ALA A 99 -3.45 8.36 -8.65
C ALA A 99 -2.18 8.98 -8.06
N HIS A 100 -2.23 10.29 -7.88
CA HIS A 100 -1.17 11.05 -7.22
C HIS A 100 -1.81 11.88 -6.10
N GLN A 101 -1.24 11.94 -4.96
CA GLN A 101 -1.83 12.50 -3.72
C GLN A 101 -2.93 13.57 -3.89
N TYR A 102 -2.81 14.45 -4.87
CA TYR A 102 -3.74 15.57 -5.11
C TYR A 102 -4.65 15.39 -6.33
N GLY A 103 -4.77 14.19 -6.85
CA GLY A 103 -5.66 13.91 -7.98
C GLY A 103 -5.42 12.57 -8.64
N VAL A 104 -6.15 12.37 -9.74
CA VAL A 104 -6.02 11.22 -10.64
C VAL A 104 -5.86 11.73 -12.06
N THR A 105 -4.95 11.15 -12.81
CA THR A 105 -4.67 11.58 -14.18
C THR A 105 -4.65 10.36 -15.11
N LEU A 106 -5.25 10.50 -16.27
CA LEU A 106 -5.18 9.58 -17.39
C LEU A 106 -4.33 10.24 -18.49
N ILE A 107 -3.25 9.58 -18.89
CA ILE A 107 -2.39 10.03 -20.01
C ILE A 107 -2.33 8.96 -21.09
N ASN A 108 -2.05 9.37 -22.32
CA ASN A 108 -1.70 8.43 -23.38
C ASN A 108 -0.18 8.12 -23.39
N LYS A 109 0.23 7.20 -24.28
CA LYS A 109 1.65 6.83 -24.47
C LYS A 109 2.57 8.03 -24.79
N ASP A 110 2.01 9.10 -25.40
CA ASP A 110 2.73 10.32 -25.75
C ASP A 110 2.72 11.34 -24.60
N LYS A 111 2.27 10.93 -23.40
CA LYS A 111 2.20 11.73 -22.16
C LYS A 111 1.18 12.88 -22.22
N LYS A 112 0.29 12.88 -23.23
CA LYS A 112 -0.80 13.85 -23.30
C LYS A 112 -1.88 13.48 -22.29
N VAL A 113 -2.31 14.45 -21.49
CA VAL A 113 -3.43 14.28 -20.55
C VAL A 113 -4.73 14.11 -21.36
N LEU A 114 -5.40 12.99 -21.13
CA LEU A 114 -6.71 12.67 -21.71
C LEU A 114 -7.85 13.03 -20.77
N TRP A 115 -7.62 12.87 -19.47
CA TRP A 115 -8.56 13.21 -18.41
C TRP A 115 -7.81 13.42 -17.09
N LYS A 116 -8.36 14.26 -16.21
CA LYS A 116 -7.86 14.44 -14.85
C LYS A 116 -8.99 14.74 -13.88
N TYR A 117 -8.76 14.35 -12.64
CA TYR A 117 -9.50 14.75 -11.47
C TYR A 117 -8.53 15.45 -10.51
N ASP A 118 -8.81 16.68 -10.13
CA ASP A 118 -8.04 17.40 -9.11
C ASP A 118 -8.79 17.32 -7.78
N ALA A 119 -8.16 16.75 -6.75
CA ALA A 119 -8.75 16.66 -5.42
C ALA A 119 -8.89 18.08 -4.82
N PRO A 120 -10.01 18.39 -4.15
CA PRO A 120 -10.15 19.66 -3.45
C PRO A 120 -9.07 19.87 -2.37
N GLU A 121 -8.84 21.08 -1.96
CA GLU A 121 -7.90 21.38 -0.87
C GLU A 121 -8.26 20.62 0.42
N GLY A 122 -7.27 20.00 1.05
CA GLY A 122 -7.44 19.17 2.24
C GLY A 122 -7.88 17.73 1.97
N PHE A 123 -8.09 17.36 0.68
CA PHE A 123 -8.40 15.99 0.27
C PHE A 123 -7.22 15.37 -0.50
N GLU A 124 -7.16 14.04 -0.49
CA GLU A 124 -6.11 13.27 -1.17
C GLU A 124 -6.70 12.09 -1.93
N THR A 125 -6.00 11.65 -2.98
CA THR A 125 -6.33 10.43 -3.74
C THR A 125 -5.11 9.52 -3.78
N HIS A 126 -5.28 8.24 -3.41
CA HIS A 126 -4.18 7.29 -3.40
C HIS A 126 -4.42 6.07 -4.29
N THR A 127 -5.63 5.93 -4.82
CA THR A 127 -5.99 4.79 -5.65
C THR A 127 -7.04 5.15 -6.68
N ALA A 128 -6.88 4.62 -7.87
CA ALA A 128 -7.85 4.72 -8.96
C ALA A 128 -7.76 3.50 -9.86
N GLN A 129 -8.90 3.13 -10.45
CA GLN A 129 -8.97 1.99 -11.36
C GLN A 129 -9.93 2.29 -12.51
N PRO A 130 -9.59 1.92 -13.77
CA PRO A 130 -10.52 2.05 -14.88
C PRO A 130 -11.67 1.05 -14.75
N VAL A 131 -12.86 1.47 -15.18
CA VAL A 131 -14.07 0.66 -15.20
C VAL A 131 -14.70 0.77 -16.59
N GLY A 132 -14.63 -0.30 -17.37
CA GLY A 132 -15.06 -0.27 -18.75
C GLY A 132 -14.27 0.76 -19.57
N LYS A 133 -14.88 1.26 -20.66
CA LYS A 133 -14.20 2.18 -21.57
C LYS A 133 -14.12 3.61 -21.09
N ASP A 134 -15.11 4.04 -20.32
CA ASP A 134 -15.40 5.46 -20.12
C ASP A 134 -15.52 5.87 -18.64
N HIS A 135 -15.20 4.98 -17.72
CA HIS A 135 -15.33 5.28 -16.31
C HIS A 135 -14.02 5.02 -15.53
N VAL A 136 -13.88 5.74 -14.44
CA VAL A 136 -12.83 5.57 -13.45
C VAL A 136 -13.47 5.52 -12.07
N VAL A 137 -13.16 4.49 -11.29
CA VAL A 137 -13.42 4.49 -9.86
C VAL A 137 -12.20 5.05 -9.16
N LEU A 138 -12.40 5.96 -8.22
CA LEU A 138 -11.35 6.52 -7.38
C LEU A 138 -11.82 6.66 -5.94
N VAL A 139 -10.88 6.66 -5.01
CA VAL A 139 -11.14 6.94 -3.60
C VAL A 139 -10.48 8.27 -3.24
N GLN A 140 -11.28 9.18 -2.71
CA GLN A 140 -10.84 10.44 -2.15
C GLN A 140 -10.83 10.33 -0.63
N ASN A 141 -9.66 10.44 -0.03
CA ASN A 141 -9.49 10.59 1.41
C ASN A 141 -9.86 12.00 1.84
N GLY A 142 -10.41 12.15 3.01
CA GLY A 142 -10.79 13.45 3.56
C GLY A 142 -11.90 13.35 4.59
N LYS A 143 -12.62 14.45 4.78
CA LYS A 143 -13.75 14.53 5.71
C LYS A 143 -14.96 15.11 4.99
N PRO A 144 -15.84 14.23 4.46
CA PRO A 144 -15.81 12.76 4.48
C PRO A 144 -14.87 12.14 3.45
N ALA A 145 -14.40 10.91 3.72
CA ALA A 145 -13.81 10.06 2.69
C ALA A 145 -14.92 9.55 1.75
N LYS A 146 -14.63 9.49 0.44
CA LYS A 146 -15.64 9.10 -0.57
C LYS A 146 -15.07 8.21 -1.67
N VAL A 147 -15.91 7.34 -2.19
CA VAL A 147 -15.73 6.71 -3.49
C VAL A 147 -16.45 7.51 -4.55
N PHE A 148 -15.84 7.69 -5.70
CA PHE A 148 -16.46 8.22 -6.90
C PHE A 148 -16.33 7.26 -8.06
N VAL A 149 -17.37 7.17 -8.88
CA VAL A 149 -17.29 6.62 -10.22
C VAL A 149 -17.50 7.76 -11.20
N TYR A 150 -16.43 8.16 -11.89
CA TYR A 150 -16.47 9.23 -12.88
C TYR A 150 -16.67 8.68 -14.29
N ASN A 151 -17.54 9.31 -15.05
CA ASN A 151 -17.53 9.17 -16.50
C ASN A 151 -16.52 10.17 -17.08
N ILE A 152 -15.43 9.68 -17.69
CA ILE A 152 -14.33 10.52 -18.17
C ILE A 152 -14.68 11.37 -19.39
N LYS A 153 -15.68 10.96 -20.18
CA LYS A 153 -16.16 11.73 -21.35
C LYS A 153 -16.96 12.95 -20.97
N THR A 154 -17.82 12.79 -19.97
CA THR A 154 -18.68 13.89 -19.48
C THR A 154 -18.04 14.67 -18.35
N ASN A 155 -16.95 14.17 -17.77
CA ASN A 155 -16.27 14.67 -16.59
C ASN A 155 -17.21 14.83 -15.38
N LYS A 156 -18.12 13.87 -15.20
CA LYS A 156 -19.11 13.90 -14.11
C LYS A 156 -19.03 12.61 -13.29
N ALA A 157 -19.17 12.76 -11.97
CA ALA A 157 -19.43 11.62 -11.10
C ALA A 157 -20.84 11.08 -11.41
N VAL A 158 -20.90 9.78 -11.73
CA VAL A 158 -22.16 9.07 -11.98
C VAL A 158 -22.62 8.28 -10.77
N LYS A 159 -21.69 7.98 -9.85
CA LYS A 159 -21.95 7.40 -8.54
C LYS A 159 -20.99 8.01 -7.52
N GLU A 160 -21.47 8.18 -6.29
CA GLU A 160 -20.65 8.52 -5.14
C GLU A 160 -21.26 7.94 -3.86
N PHE A 161 -20.41 7.61 -2.90
CA PHE A 161 -20.81 7.25 -1.55
C PHE A 161 -19.69 7.50 -0.54
N GLU A 162 -20.08 7.70 0.72
CA GLU A 162 -19.14 7.96 1.80
C GLU A 162 -18.55 6.68 2.37
N LEU A 163 -17.30 6.77 2.82
CA LEU A 163 -16.58 5.70 3.49
C LEU A 163 -16.34 6.07 4.96
N PRO A 164 -16.41 5.09 5.88
CA PRO A 164 -16.01 5.31 7.27
C PRO A 164 -14.50 5.60 7.36
N PHE A 165 -14.12 6.47 8.28
CA PHE A 165 -12.72 6.80 8.56
C PHE A 165 -12.53 7.13 10.05
N LYS A 166 -11.28 7.07 10.52
CA LYS A 166 -10.90 7.35 11.91
C LYS A 166 -9.76 8.37 12.01
N SER A 167 -8.82 8.34 11.08
CA SER A 167 -7.60 9.15 11.15
C SER A 167 -7.67 10.42 10.31
N GLY A 168 -6.57 11.19 10.28
CA GLY A 168 -6.36 12.28 9.33
C GLY A 168 -6.30 11.79 7.88
N THR A 169 -6.52 12.70 6.94
CA THR A 169 -6.70 12.44 5.50
C THR A 169 -5.67 11.46 4.92
N HIS A 170 -4.38 11.69 5.17
CA HIS A 170 -3.29 10.90 4.57
C HIS A 170 -3.30 9.41 4.99
N GLY A 171 -3.79 9.10 6.17
CA GLY A 171 -3.76 7.75 6.75
C GLY A 171 -5.02 6.91 6.55
N GLN A 172 -6.02 7.34 5.78
CA GLN A 172 -7.32 6.67 5.70
C GLN A 172 -7.28 5.42 4.81
N ILE A 173 -7.18 5.60 3.52
CA ILE A 173 -7.24 4.52 2.52
C ILE A 173 -6.04 4.66 1.57
N ARG A 174 -5.37 3.55 1.25
CA ARG A 174 -4.25 3.52 0.31
C ARG A 174 -4.61 2.81 -0.99
N HIS A 175 -5.29 1.69 -0.94
CA HIS A 175 -5.69 0.95 -2.13
C HIS A 175 -7.13 0.52 -2.08
N ALA A 176 -7.77 0.53 -3.25
CA ALA A 176 -9.05 -0.09 -3.50
C ALA A 176 -9.01 -0.82 -4.84
N ARG A 177 -9.68 -1.99 -4.91
CA ARG A 177 -9.68 -2.83 -6.12
C ARG A 177 -11.07 -3.38 -6.39
N LEU A 178 -11.47 -3.31 -7.64
CA LEU A 178 -12.69 -3.97 -8.13
C LEU A 178 -12.51 -5.48 -8.12
N THR A 179 -13.57 -6.19 -7.77
CA THR A 179 -13.66 -7.65 -7.90
C THR A 179 -14.24 -8.04 -9.26
N ALA A 180 -14.17 -9.31 -9.61
CA ALA A 180 -14.79 -9.84 -10.84
C ALA A 180 -16.31 -9.68 -10.84
N GLU A 181 -16.92 -9.62 -9.67
CA GLU A 181 -18.36 -9.44 -9.45
C GLU A 181 -18.78 -7.96 -9.58
N GLY A 182 -17.83 -7.05 -9.75
CA GLY A 182 -18.09 -5.60 -9.85
C GLY A 182 -18.30 -4.90 -8.51
N THR A 183 -17.87 -5.52 -7.40
CA THR A 183 -17.81 -4.89 -6.08
C THR A 183 -16.45 -4.23 -5.87
N LEU A 184 -16.31 -3.39 -4.85
CA LEU A 184 -15.09 -2.67 -4.52
C LEU A 184 -14.53 -3.12 -3.17
N LEU A 185 -13.34 -3.71 -3.18
CA LEU A 185 -12.55 -3.95 -1.97
C LEU A 185 -11.80 -2.68 -1.62
N VAL A 186 -11.95 -2.21 -0.38
CA VAL A 186 -11.28 -1.01 0.14
C VAL A 186 -10.42 -1.39 1.34
N ALA A 187 -9.12 -1.12 1.23
CA ALA A 187 -8.17 -1.30 2.33
C ALA A 187 -8.17 -0.04 3.22
N HIS A 188 -8.93 -0.09 4.31
CA HIS A 188 -8.99 0.96 5.33
C HIS A 188 -7.80 0.83 6.28
N MET A 189 -6.72 1.54 6.00
CA MET A 189 -5.49 1.46 6.80
C MET A 189 -5.74 1.94 8.25
N ASP A 190 -6.48 3.02 8.41
CA ASP A 190 -6.79 3.62 9.71
C ASP A 190 -7.76 2.79 10.57
N LEU A 191 -8.67 2.07 9.93
CA LEU A 191 -9.61 1.17 10.62
C LEU A 191 -9.01 -0.22 10.84
N GLY A 192 -7.92 -0.58 10.12
CA GLY A 192 -7.35 -1.92 10.12
C GLY A 192 -8.31 -2.97 9.55
N LYS A 193 -9.01 -2.62 8.47
CA LYS A 193 -10.05 -3.46 7.87
C LYS A 193 -9.97 -3.49 6.35
N VAL A 194 -10.31 -4.62 5.77
CA VAL A 194 -10.70 -4.72 4.37
C VAL A 194 -12.22 -4.79 4.31
N ASN A 195 -12.83 -3.78 3.74
CA ASN A 195 -14.27 -3.72 3.52
C ASN A 195 -14.57 -3.94 2.04
N GLU A 196 -15.66 -4.64 1.76
CA GLU A 196 -16.19 -4.80 0.41
C GLU A 196 -17.53 -4.09 0.30
N TYR A 197 -17.68 -3.27 -0.74
CA TYR A 197 -18.87 -2.49 -1.01
C TYR A 197 -19.42 -2.82 -2.40
N ASP A 198 -20.74 -2.76 -2.57
CA ASP A 198 -21.29 -2.55 -3.91
C ASP A 198 -21.04 -1.10 -4.39
N LEU A 199 -21.20 -0.84 -5.68
CA LEU A 199 -21.00 0.51 -6.21
C LEU A 199 -22.15 1.51 -5.89
N ASN A 200 -23.07 1.14 -5.01
CA ASN A 200 -24.07 2.03 -4.42
C ASN A 200 -23.75 2.35 -2.94
N GLY A 201 -22.60 1.84 -2.43
CA GLY A 201 -22.11 2.12 -1.08
C GLY A 201 -22.61 1.17 0.00
N LYS A 202 -23.34 0.10 -0.37
CA LYS A 202 -23.75 -0.91 0.60
C LYS A 202 -22.55 -1.77 1.01
N LEU A 203 -22.25 -1.81 2.31
CA LEU A 203 -21.25 -2.71 2.88
C LEU A 203 -21.71 -4.17 2.74
N LEU A 204 -20.92 -4.99 2.08
CA LEU A 204 -21.18 -6.42 1.83
C LEU A 204 -20.40 -7.31 2.81
N SER A 205 -19.15 -6.97 3.08
CA SER A 205 -18.31 -7.72 4.02
C SER A 205 -17.26 -6.81 4.68
N SER A 206 -16.75 -7.24 5.84
CA SER A 206 -15.70 -6.53 6.59
C SER A 206 -14.80 -7.57 7.26
N ILE A 207 -13.50 -7.48 7.03
CA ILE A 207 -12.49 -8.40 7.56
C ILE A 207 -11.42 -7.58 8.30
N ASP A 208 -11.06 -7.99 9.51
CA ASP A 208 -10.00 -7.34 10.27
C ASP A 208 -8.62 -7.71 9.68
N VAL A 209 -7.90 -6.68 9.20
CA VAL A 209 -6.52 -6.79 8.70
C VAL A 209 -5.75 -5.57 9.21
N PRO A 210 -5.12 -5.69 10.39
CA PRO A 210 -4.46 -4.56 11.03
C PRO A 210 -3.39 -3.91 10.15
N SER A 211 -3.46 -2.58 10.04
CA SER A 211 -2.52 -1.77 9.24
C SER A 211 -2.46 -2.20 7.77
N VAL A 212 -3.58 -2.67 7.22
CA VAL A 212 -3.68 -3.08 5.82
C VAL A 212 -3.35 -1.90 4.90
N TRP A 213 -2.54 -2.18 3.89
CA TRP A 213 -2.22 -1.22 2.84
C TRP A 213 -2.99 -1.51 1.56
N SER A 214 -3.05 -2.78 1.19
CA SER A 214 -3.80 -3.23 0.02
C SER A 214 -4.47 -4.58 0.23
N ALA A 215 -5.53 -4.82 -0.55
CA ALA A 215 -6.19 -6.10 -0.68
C ALA A 215 -6.54 -6.35 -2.15
N VAL A 216 -6.08 -7.46 -2.69
CA VAL A 216 -6.28 -7.86 -4.08
C VAL A 216 -7.10 -9.15 -4.12
N PRO A 217 -8.20 -9.19 -4.88
CA PRO A 217 -9.00 -10.41 -5.00
C PRO A 217 -8.23 -11.48 -5.80
N LEU A 218 -8.28 -12.71 -5.34
CA LEU A 218 -7.68 -13.86 -6.00
C LEU A 218 -8.72 -14.69 -6.75
N LYS A 219 -8.31 -15.45 -7.79
CA LYS A 219 -9.19 -16.32 -8.57
C LYS A 219 -9.90 -17.40 -7.75
N ASN A 220 -9.30 -17.84 -6.64
CA ASN A 220 -9.89 -18.81 -5.72
C ASN A 220 -10.89 -18.20 -4.72
N GLY A 221 -11.19 -16.91 -4.86
CA GLY A 221 -12.10 -16.16 -3.98
C GLY A 221 -11.47 -15.61 -2.71
N ASN A 222 -10.22 -15.96 -2.39
CA ASN A 222 -9.47 -15.38 -1.27
C ASN A 222 -9.01 -13.96 -1.58
N LEU A 223 -8.45 -13.29 -0.59
CA LEU A 223 -7.82 -11.99 -0.70
C LEU A 223 -6.32 -12.10 -0.42
N LEU A 224 -5.51 -11.45 -1.24
CA LEU A 224 -4.09 -11.24 -0.97
C LEU A 224 -3.92 -9.84 -0.38
N THR A 225 -3.41 -9.74 0.85
CA THR A 225 -3.27 -8.47 1.55
C THR A 225 -1.81 -8.15 1.82
N ALA A 226 -1.46 -6.88 1.73
CA ALA A 226 -0.18 -6.35 2.21
C ALA A 226 -0.42 -5.40 3.38
N SER A 227 0.42 -5.47 4.40
CA SER A 227 0.25 -4.72 5.64
C SER A 227 1.55 -4.05 6.08
N ASN A 228 1.44 -2.84 6.63
CA ASN A 228 2.54 -2.11 7.29
C ASN A 228 3.15 -2.85 8.49
N ARG A 229 2.61 -4.01 8.86
CA ARG A 229 3.23 -4.91 9.84
C ARG A 229 4.30 -5.81 9.20
N ASN A 230 4.77 -5.46 8.01
CA ASN A 230 5.79 -6.20 7.26
C ASN A 230 5.36 -7.65 6.99
N ILE A 231 4.13 -7.84 6.57
CA ILE A 231 3.59 -9.14 6.22
C ILE A 231 2.67 -9.05 5.00
N VAL A 232 2.76 -10.04 4.14
CA VAL A 232 1.78 -10.33 3.08
C VAL A 232 1.04 -11.58 3.46
N THR A 233 -0.30 -11.57 3.40
CA THR A 233 -1.11 -12.73 3.73
C THR A 233 -2.15 -13.02 2.66
N GLU A 234 -2.38 -14.31 2.39
CA GLU A 234 -3.59 -14.76 1.73
C GLU A 234 -4.60 -15.15 2.80
N ILE A 235 -5.78 -14.55 2.75
CA ILE A 235 -6.86 -14.76 3.70
C ILE A 235 -8.14 -15.19 2.99
N THR A 236 -8.92 -16.03 3.62
CA THR A 236 -10.29 -16.35 3.17
C THR A 236 -11.20 -15.14 3.37
N ARG A 237 -12.41 -15.19 2.79
CA ARG A 237 -13.46 -14.18 3.04
C ARG A 237 -13.94 -14.13 4.49
N THR A 238 -13.58 -15.11 5.31
CA THR A 238 -13.85 -15.12 6.75
C THR A 238 -12.66 -14.63 7.60
N GLY A 239 -11.58 -14.18 6.95
CA GLY A 239 -10.38 -13.66 7.63
C GLY A 239 -9.38 -14.75 8.08
N LYS A 240 -9.60 -16.04 7.75
CA LYS A 240 -8.65 -17.09 8.08
C LYS A 240 -7.42 -16.99 7.17
N VAL A 241 -6.22 -16.89 7.77
CA VAL A 241 -4.95 -16.94 7.04
C VAL A 241 -4.72 -18.35 6.50
N VAL A 242 -4.46 -18.46 5.20
CA VAL A 242 -4.15 -19.72 4.51
C VAL A 242 -2.73 -19.77 3.95
N TRP A 243 -2.11 -18.62 3.76
CA TRP A 243 -0.71 -18.45 3.41
C TRP A 243 -0.22 -17.08 3.95
N ASP A 244 1.04 -17.01 4.32
CA ASP A 244 1.67 -15.77 4.76
C ASP A 244 3.11 -15.67 4.26
N TYR A 245 3.63 -14.45 4.17
CA TYR A 245 5.04 -14.18 3.95
C TYR A 245 5.48 -13.05 4.88
N PRO A 246 6.10 -13.37 6.04
CA PRO A 246 6.68 -12.38 6.92
C PRO A 246 7.95 -11.82 6.26
N LEU A 247 8.04 -10.48 6.17
CA LEU A 247 9.16 -9.81 5.50
C LEU A 247 10.38 -9.65 6.41
N ALA A 248 10.21 -9.84 7.72
CA ALA A 248 11.31 -9.83 8.67
C ALA A 248 12.25 -11.02 8.40
N GLY A 249 13.52 -10.73 8.10
CA GLY A 249 14.51 -11.76 7.82
C GLY A 249 14.46 -12.37 6.41
N ALA A 250 13.82 -11.72 5.46
CA ALA A 250 13.70 -12.18 4.08
C ALA A 250 15.05 -12.38 3.40
N ASN A 251 15.76 -13.46 3.74
CA ASN A 251 17.00 -13.96 3.10
C ASN A 251 18.07 -12.89 2.84
N GLY A 252 18.23 -11.90 3.75
CA GLY A 252 19.23 -10.84 3.63
C GLY A 252 18.83 -9.66 2.76
N TYR A 253 17.62 -9.63 2.18
CA TYR A 253 17.11 -8.45 1.48
C TYR A 253 16.50 -7.45 2.45
N LYS A 254 16.81 -6.16 2.26
CA LYS A 254 16.16 -5.08 2.99
C LYS A 254 14.78 -4.83 2.39
N ILE A 255 13.76 -5.20 3.13
CA ILE A 255 12.37 -4.93 2.81
C ILE A 255 11.83 -4.01 3.91
N THR A 256 11.13 -2.95 3.53
CA THR A 256 10.66 -1.91 4.43
C THR A 256 9.15 -1.97 4.64
N ASN A 257 8.37 -1.71 3.58
CA ASN A 257 6.91 -1.73 3.66
C ASN A 257 6.31 -2.36 2.40
N PRO A 258 5.61 -3.50 2.50
CA PRO A 258 4.89 -4.04 1.35
C PRO A 258 3.69 -3.16 1.02
N GLN A 259 3.67 -2.59 -0.19
CA GLN A 259 2.58 -1.74 -0.66
C GLN A 259 1.43 -2.57 -1.24
N ILE A 260 1.75 -3.41 -2.22
CA ILE A 260 0.81 -4.29 -2.89
C ILE A 260 1.48 -5.62 -3.18
N ALA A 261 0.71 -6.69 -3.16
CA ALA A 261 1.15 -8.00 -3.58
C ALA A 261 0.19 -8.56 -4.64
N VAL A 262 0.75 -9.26 -5.62
CA VAL A 262 0.00 -9.84 -6.74
C VAL A 262 0.37 -11.32 -6.86
N ARG A 263 -0.63 -12.19 -6.98
CA ARG A 263 -0.43 -13.62 -7.25
C ARG A 263 -0.24 -13.82 -8.75
N LEU A 264 0.92 -14.34 -9.13
CA LEU A 264 1.26 -14.63 -10.51
C LEU A 264 0.63 -15.96 -10.97
N PRO A 265 0.46 -16.18 -12.29
CA PRO A 265 -0.12 -17.42 -12.81
C PRO A 265 0.67 -18.68 -12.50
N ASN A 266 1.98 -18.57 -12.31
CA ASN A 266 2.84 -19.67 -11.88
C ASN A 266 2.67 -20.03 -10.39
N GLY A 267 1.78 -19.33 -9.66
CA GLY A 267 1.54 -19.50 -8.23
C GLY A 267 2.47 -18.71 -7.33
N ASN A 268 3.49 -18.04 -7.88
CA ASN A 268 4.37 -17.17 -7.12
C ASN A 268 3.65 -15.86 -6.73
N THR A 269 4.22 -15.15 -5.77
CA THR A 269 3.71 -13.85 -5.33
C THR A 269 4.74 -12.78 -5.61
N LEU A 270 4.37 -11.77 -6.40
CA LEU A 270 5.13 -10.55 -6.58
C LEU A 270 4.74 -9.57 -5.46
N ILE A 271 5.73 -9.08 -4.72
CA ILE A 271 5.55 -8.18 -3.58
C ILE A 271 6.29 -6.89 -3.87
N ASN A 272 5.56 -5.79 -3.96
CA ASN A 272 6.13 -4.46 -4.08
C ASN A 272 6.59 -3.97 -2.72
N ASN A 273 7.77 -3.34 -2.68
CA ASN A 273 8.34 -2.80 -1.47
C ASN A 273 8.54 -1.29 -1.59
N TRP A 274 7.91 -0.56 -0.70
CA TRP A 274 8.08 0.89 -0.59
C TRP A 274 9.14 1.26 0.44
N PHE A 275 9.90 2.30 0.15
CA PHE A 275 10.90 2.90 1.03
C PHE A 275 10.59 4.38 1.23
N ASN A 276 10.49 4.82 2.48
CA ASN A 276 10.14 6.20 2.80
C ASN A 276 11.32 7.16 2.57
N GLN A 277 11.47 7.63 1.33
CA GLN A 277 12.50 8.62 0.99
C GLN A 277 12.22 10.02 1.59
N TRP A 278 11.06 10.26 2.14
CA TRP A 278 10.72 11.53 2.79
C TRP A 278 11.33 11.65 4.18
N SER A 279 11.41 10.53 4.91
CA SER A 279 11.98 10.47 6.26
C SER A 279 13.36 9.84 6.29
N ASP A 280 13.67 8.91 5.38
CA ASP A 280 14.87 8.08 5.45
C ASP A 280 15.83 8.41 4.31
N LYS A 281 17.13 8.44 4.64
CA LYS A 281 18.18 8.58 3.62
C LYS A 281 18.47 7.21 3.00
N LEU A 282 18.45 7.15 1.67
CA LEU A 282 18.87 5.95 0.94
C LEU A 282 20.37 5.70 1.12
N ASP A 283 20.71 4.52 1.64
CA ASP A 283 22.06 3.99 1.57
C ASP A 283 22.17 3.11 0.32
N VAL A 284 22.85 3.61 -0.70
CA VAL A 284 22.99 2.91 -1.99
C VAL A 284 23.79 1.60 -1.89
N ASN A 285 24.66 1.46 -0.86
CA ASN A 285 25.43 0.24 -0.63
C ASN A 285 24.60 -0.85 0.07
N ASN A 286 23.51 -0.45 0.72
CA ASN A 286 22.57 -1.33 1.41
C ASN A 286 21.14 -0.92 1.09
N ALA A 287 20.87 -0.68 -0.19
CA ALA A 287 19.57 -0.21 -0.65
C ALA A 287 18.50 -1.30 -0.51
N PRO A 288 17.26 -0.92 -0.14
CA PRO A 288 16.14 -1.85 -0.14
C PRO A 288 15.87 -2.36 -1.56
N VAL A 289 15.28 -3.53 -1.67
CA VAL A 289 14.71 -4.00 -2.94
C VAL A 289 13.42 -3.24 -3.23
N GLN A 290 13.14 -2.94 -4.50
CA GLN A 290 11.85 -2.38 -4.93
C GLN A 290 10.77 -3.44 -5.02
N ALA A 291 11.14 -4.68 -5.32
CA ALA A 291 10.22 -5.81 -5.33
C ALA A 291 10.94 -7.13 -5.15
N ILE A 292 10.18 -8.14 -4.75
CA ILE A 292 10.60 -9.54 -4.75
C ILE A 292 9.52 -10.41 -5.35
N GLU A 293 9.91 -11.53 -5.99
CA GLU A 293 9.04 -12.64 -6.33
C GLU A 293 9.35 -13.80 -5.40
N VAL A 294 8.32 -14.33 -4.75
CA VAL A 294 8.42 -15.46 -3.84
C VAL A 294 7.55 -16.61 -4.31
N THR A 295 8.07 -17.84 -4.16
CA THR A 295 7.34 -19.05 -4.47
C THR A 295 6.29 -19.38 -3.39
N PRO A 296 5.33 -20.30 -3.62
CA PRO A 296 4.39 -20.74 -2.58
C PRO A 296 5.08 -21.28 -1.33
N ASP A 297 6.25 -21.92 -1.48
CA ASP A 297 7.09 -22.43 -0.39
C ASP A 297 8.04 -21.36 0.20
N LYS A 298 7.76 -20.08 -0.10
CA LYS A 298 8.39 -18.89 0.50
C LYS A 298 9.87 -18.68 0.14
N LYS A 299 10.32 -19.17 -1.00
CA LYS A 299 11.66 -18.90 -1.53
C LYS A 299 11.64 -17.69 -2.44
N ILE A 300 12.61 -16.78 -2.28
CA ILE A 300 12.81 -15.67 -3.21
C ILE A 300 13.47 -16.21 -4.47
N VAL A 301 12.83 -15.96 -5.62
CA VAL A 301 13.31 -16.38 -6.95
C VAL A 301 13.68 -15.21 -7.84
N TRP A 302 13.27 -14.00 -7.46
CA TRP A 302 13.67 -12.77 -8.11
C TRP A 302 13.63 -11.61 -7.12
N ALA A 303 14.50 -10.62 -7.34
CA ALA A 303 14.49 -9.35 -6.62
C ALA A 303 14.90 -8.22 -7.56
N LEU A 304 14.19 -7.09 -7.46
CA LEU A 304 14.48 -5.86 -8.19
C LEU A 304 15.14 -4.86 -7.26
N ARG A 305 16.33 -4.38 -7.66
CA ARG A 305 17.06 -3.34 -6.93
C ARG A 305 17.76 -2.39 -7.90
N SER A 306 17.06 -1.34 -8.30
CA SER A 306 17.55 -0.36 -9.27
C SER A 306 17.36 1.07 -8.75
N TRP A 307 18.46 1.63 -8.19
CA TRP A 307 18.49 2.94 -7.54
C TRP A 307 19.46 3.94 -8.20
N SER A 308 19.92 3.65 -9.41
CA SER A 308 20.85 4.54 -10.09
C SER A 308 20.63 4.64 -11.60
N ALA A 309 20.64 3.51 -12.31
CA ALA A 309 20.55 3.49 -13.76
C ALA A 309 19.62 2.35 -14.27
N PRO A 310 18.30 2.59 -14.33
CA PRO A 310 17.57 3.78 -13.89
C PRO A 310 17.39 3.83 -12.36
N ASP A 311 17.24 5.02 -11.78
CA ASP A 311 16.65 5.17 -10.46
C ASP A 311 15.13 5.05 -10.58
N LEU A 312 14.60 3.90 -10.20
CA LEU A 312 13.17 3.64 -10.24
C LEU A 312 12.41 4.29 -9.08
N GLY A 313 13.12 4.68 -8.01
CA GLY A 313 12.49 5.13 -6.77
C GLY A 313 11.80 4.00 -5.99
N PRO A 314 11.13 4.30 -4.87
CA PRO A 314 10.33 3.35 -4.09
C PRO A 314 9.17 2.81 -4.90
N SER A 315 8.90 1.51 -4.83
CA SER A 315 7.85 0.88 -5.62
C SER A 315 6.46 1.11 -5.03
N THR A 316 5.53 1.57 -5.87
CA THR A 316 4.10 1.55 -5.56
C THR A 316 3.33 0.61 -6.48
N THR A 317 3.77 0.47 -7.72
CA THR A 317 3.15 -0.43 -8.69
C THR A 317 4.21 -1.12 -9.54
N ILE A 318 4.08 -2.43 -9.72
CA ILE A 318 4.73 -3.20 -10.77
C ILE A 318 3.69 -4.06 -11.48
N GLN A 319 3.63 -3.94 -12.81
CA GLN A 319 2.73 -4.72 -13.66
C GLN A 319 3.58 -5.45 -14.70
N LEU A 320 3.65 -6.79 -14.61
CA LEU A 320 4.39 -7.61 -15.57
C LEU A 320 3.67 -7.60 -16.91
N LEU A 321 4.41 -7.37 -18.01
CA LEU A 321 3.87 -7.22 -19.35
C LEU A 321 3.87 -8.53 -20.14
N ASP A 322 4.76 -9.45 -19.80
CA ASP A 322 4.95 -10.73 -20.49
C ASP A 322 3.91 -11.78 -20.10
N ASP A 323 3.06 -11.46 -19.14
CA ASP A 323 2.06 -12.37 -18.62
C ASP A 323 0.67 -12.05 -19.16
N PRO A 324 0.22 -12.74 -20.24
CA PRO A 324 -1.10 -12.53 -20.82
C PRO A 324 -2.26 -12.91 -19.89
N ASN A 325 -1.95 -13.63 -18.79
CA ASN A 325 -2.91 -14.02 -17.77
C ASN A 325 -2.74 -13.21 -16.49
N ASN A 326 -2.01 -12.10 -16.53
CA ASN A 326 -1.89 -11.22 -15.39
C ASN A 326 -3.30 -10.89 -14.90
N THR A 327 -3.67 -11.43 -13.74
CA THR A 327 -5.01 -11.30 -13.16
C THR A 327 -5.39 -9.84 -12.93
N TYR A 328 -4.39 -8.99 -12.77
CA TYR A 328 -4.55 -7.58 -12.64
C TYR A 328 -5.11 -6.91 -13.90
N GLU A 329 -4.72 -7.39 -15.09
CA GLU A 329 -5.25 -6.90 -16.37
C GLU A 329 -6.59 -7.52 -16.76
N THR A 330 -6.81 -8.80 -16.43
CA THR A 330 -7.94 -9.55 -16.99
C THR A 330 -9.27 -9.26 -16.32
N VAL A 331 -9.28 -8.76 -15.09
CA VAL A 331 -10.51 -8.59 -14.30
C VAL A 331 -11.18 -7.25 -14.55
N HIS A 332 -10.43 -6.20 -14.95
CA HIS A 332 -10.96 -4.83 -14.92
C HIS A 332 -10.63 -3.95 -16.12
N PHE A 333 -9.80 -4.43 -17.06
CA PHE A 333 -9.49 -3.68 -18.25
C PHE A 333 -10.56 -3.90 -19.32
N GLY A 334 -11.41 -2.92 -19.48
CA GLY A 334 -12.17 -2.72 -20.70
C GLY A 334 -13.60 -3.17 -20.73
N ASP A 335 -14.17 -3.86 -19.75
CA ASP A 335 -15.58 -4.19 -19.73
C ASP A 335 -16.22 -3.85 -18.38
N ILE A 336 -17.17 -2.91 -18.42
CA ILE A 336 -18.20 -2.81 -17.39
C ILE A 336 -19.14 -4.00 -17.64
N LYS A 337 -19.26 -4.89 -16.69
CA LYS A 337 -20.40 -5.79 -16.62
C LYS A 337 -21.53 -5.11 -15.88
#